data_09a013aba256f0d16b5d1d0fc068d92a
#
_entry.id   09a013aba256f0d16b5d1d0fc068d92a
#
_cell.length_a   1.000
_cell.length_b   1.000
_cell.length_c   1.000
_cell.angle_alpha   90.00
_cell.angle_beta   90.00
_cell.angle_gamma   90.00
#
_symmetry.space_group_name_H-M   'P 1'
#
loop_
_entity.id
_entity.type
_entity.pdbx_description
1 polymer ?
#
loop_
_entity_poly.entity_id
_entity_poly.type
_entity_poly.pdbx_seq_one_letter_code
_entity_poly.pdbx_strand_id
1 'polypeptide(L)'
;QGDAPSAALAKEYHDLALHHLEHGRVRLVLVGGGPGTGKTVLSNGLGDSLGWAVLHTDDIRRGVAASAGEEVGAAAPGEGIYDDAHRDAVYDELIRQARILLSRGESVVLDASWTGAHHRRLGTDLAEETYAELVEIACRPDPSKNKERIARRREEATTNSDATAETVDHLG
;
A
#
# COMPACT_ATOMS: atom_id res chain seq x y z
N GLN A 1 10.46 -29.84 46.05
CA GLN A 1 9.84 -28.56 46.41
C GLN A 1 10.52 -27.49 45.55
N GLY A 2 9.84 -27.09 44.46
CA GLY A 2 10.37 -26.02 43.60
C GLY A 2 10.33 -24.69 44.34
N ASP A 3 11.44 -23.94 44.26
CA ASP A 3 11.58 -22.67 44.90
C ASP A 3 10.61 -21.65 44.25
N ALA A 4 9.65 -21.13 45.00
CA ALA A 4 8.61 -20.20 44.52
C ALA A 4 9.18 -18.99 43.80
N PRO A 5 10.33 -18.38 44.19
CA PRO A 5 10.98 -17.33 43.44
C PRO A 5 11.45 -17.73 42.03
N SER A 6 11.96 -18.95 41.87
CA SER A 6 12.41 -19.48 40.59
C SER A 6 11.26 -19.70 39.59
N ALA A 7 10.09 -20.17 40.11
CA ALA A 7 8.90 -20.35 39.28
C ALA A 7 8.31 -18.99 38.83
N ALA A 8 8.33 -17.96 39.68
CA ALA A 8 7.88 -16.63 39.34
C ALA A 8 8.78 -16.00 38.28
N LEU A 9 10.10 -16.10 38.39
CA LEU A 9 11.08 -15.62 37.44
C LEU A 9 10.97 -16.32 36.08
N ALA A 10 10.75 -17.67 36.09
CA ALA A 10 10.55 -18.41 34.86
C ALA A 10 9.28 -17.95 34.11
N LYS A 11 8.21 -17.66 34.86
CA LYS A 11 6.99 -17.08 34.24
C LYS A 11 7.22 -15.72 33.65
N GLU A 12 7.96 -14.84 34.33
CA GLU A 12 8.29 -13.50 33.84
C GLU A 12 9.08 -13.57 32.51
N TYR A 13 10.10 -14.43 32.41
CA TYR A 13 10.84 -14.65 31.17
C TYR A 13 9.98 -15.27 30.07
N HIS A 14 9.07 -16.16 30.42
CA HIS A 14 8.12 -16.74 29.46
C HIS A 14 7.20 -15.65 28.88
N ASP A 15 6.60 -14.84 29.74
CA ASP A 15 5.70 -13.75 29.33
C ASP A 15 6.45 -12.70 28.48
N LEU A 16 7.70 -12.38 28.83
CA LEU A 16 8.56 -11.49 28.05
C LEU A 16 8.89 -12.08 26.66
N ALA A 17 9.21 -13.35 26.60
CA ALA A 17 9.49 -14.03 25.33
C ALA A 17 8.25 -14.05 24.42
N LEU A 18 7.07 -14.36 24.95
CA LEU A 18 5.81 -14.30 24.20
C LEU A 18 5.53 -12.89 23.70
N HIS A 19 5.70 -11.88 24.55
CA HIS A 19 5.55 -10.48 24.17
C HIS A 19 6.44 -10.11 22.97
N HIS A 20 7.71 -10.45 23.00
CA HIS A 20 8.63 -10.18 21.90
C HIS A 20 8.28 -10.96 20.61
N LEU A 21 7.86 -12.21 20.73
CA LEU A 21 7.42 -13.02 19.58
C LEU A 21 6.15 -12.44 18.92
N GLU A 22 5.19 -11.98 19.72
CA GLU A 22 3.96 -11.38 19.23
C GLU A 22 4.19 -10.00 18.55
N HIS A 23 5.07 -9.18 19.13
CA HIS A 23 5.40 -7.86 18.60
C HIS A 23 6.38 -7.93 17.42
N GLY A 24 7.17 -9.00 17.33
CA GLY A 24 8.09 -9.25 16.21
C GLY A 24 7.45 -9.88 14.97
N ARG A 25 6.13 -10.08 14.95
CA ARG A 25 5.45 -10.64 13.77
C ARG A 25 5.56 -9.69 12.58
N VAL A 26 6.06 -10.25 11.47
CA VAL A 26 6.08 -9.54 10.18
C VAL A 26 4.66 -9.55 9.61
N ARG A 27 4.18 -8.39 9.17
CA ARG A 27 2.82 -8.22 8.64
C ARG A 27 2.83 -7.69 7.22
N LEU A 28 1.98 -8.28 6.40
CA LEU A 28 1.61 -7.78 5.09
C LEU A 28 0.20 -7.18 5.17
N VAL A 29 0.08 -5.86 5.00
CA VAL A 29 -1.21 -5.18 5.06
C VAL A 29 -1.65 -4.75 3.65
N LEU A 30 -2.76 -5.27 3.16
CA LEU A 30 -3.38 -4.84 1.91
C LEU A 30 -4.46 -3.80 2.21
N VAL A 31 -4.24 -2.55 1.79
CA VAL A 31 -5.24 -1.49 1.91
C VAL A 31 -5.91 -1.29 0.56
N GLY A 32 -7.18 -1.66 0.48
CA GLY A 32 -8.00 -1.69 -0.73
C GLY A 32 -9.13 -0.68 -0.76
N GLY A 33 -9.64 -0.43 -1.96
CA GLY A 33 -10.81 0.41 -2.17
C GLY A 33 -10.74 1.25 -3.44
N GLY A 34 -11.86 1.80 -3.88
CA GLY A 34 -11.96 2.63 -5.09
C GLY A 34 -11.28 4.00 -4.98
N PRO A 35 -11.27 4.79 -6.05
CA PRO A 35 -10.81 6.17 -6.01
C PRO A 35 -11.56 7.01 -4.97
N GLY A 36 -10.86 7.90 -4.27
CA GLY A 36 -11.46 8.81 -3.28
C GLY A 36 -11.86 8.17 -1.94
N THR A 37 -11.64 6.87 -1.72
CA THR A 37 -12.03 6.15 -0.50
C THR A 37 -11.16 6.47 0.72
N GLY A 38 -10.01 7.12 0.54
CA GLY A 38 -9.08 7.46 1.61
C GLY A 38 -8.00 6.41 1.86
N LYS A 39 -7.83 5.43 0.96
CA LYS A 39 -6.77 4.40 1.05
C LYS A 39 -5.40 4.97 1.39
N THR A 40 -4.94 5.93 0.58
CA THR A 40 -3.60 6.53 0.72
C THR A 40 -3.41 7.23 2.06
N VAL A 41 -4.46 7.91 2.55
CA VAL A 41 -4.42 8.55 3.88
C VAL A 41 -4.28 7.51 4.97
N LEU A 42 -5.05 6.41 4.88
CA LEU A 42 -4.97 5.31 5.84
C LEU A 42 -3.62 4.60 5.76
N SER A 43 -3.14 4.28 4.55
CA SER A 43 -1.87 3.60 4.33
C SER A 43 -0.69 4.39 4.89
N ASN A 44 -0.62 5.70 4.61
CA ASN A 44 0.42 6.57 5.14
C ASN A 44 0.31 6.69 6.67
N GLY A 45 -0.90 6.88 7.20
CA GLY A 45 -1.11 6.93 8.65
C GLY A 45 -0.68 5.65 9.37
N LEU A 46 -0.89 4.47 8.77
CA LEU A 46 -0.38 3.21 9.30
C LEU A 46 1.14 3.14 9.24
N GLY A 47 1.73 3.51 8.09
CA GLY A 47 3.18 3.54 7.91
C GLY A 47 3.86 4.46 8.94
N ASP A 48 3.37 5.69 9.09
CA ASP A 48 3.89 6.68 10.03
C ASP A 48 3.76 6.22 11.49
N SER A 49 2.60 5.64 11.86
CA SER A 49 2.33 5.23 13.24
C SER A 49 3.08 3.98 13.67
N LEU A 50 3.35 3.07 12.74
CA LEU A 50 3.96 1.76 13.01
C LEU A 50 5.44 1.69 12.59
N GLY A 51 5.94 2.71 11.89
CA GLY A 51 7.29 2.71 11.30
C GLY A 51 7.46 1.71 10.16
N TRP A 52 6.38 1.42 9.41
CA TRP A 52 6.38 0.44 8.34
C TRP A 52 6.50 1.10 6.97
N ALA A 53 7.12 0.39 6.03
CA ALA A 53 7.16 0.82 4.64
C ALA A 53 5.76 0.81 4.02
N VAL A 54 5.47 1.82 3.18
CA VAL A 54 4.23 1.89 2.40
C VAL A 54 4.59 1.87 0.93
N LEU A 55 4.02 0.94 0.17
CA LEU A 55 4.19 0.86 -1.28
C LEU A 55 2.87 1.23 -1.96
N HIS A 56 2.93 2.22 -2.85
CA HIS A 56 1.78 2.73 -3.59
C HIS A 56 1.82 2.29 -5.05
N THR A 57 0.73 1.70 -5.54
CA THR A 57 0.62 1.33 -6.96
C THR A 57 0.78 2.53 -7.90
N ASP A 58 0.40 3.73 -7.48
CA ASP A 58 0.54 4.94 -8.30
C ASP A 58 2.01 5.36 -8.49
N ASP A 59 2.87 5.13 -7.51
CA ASP A 59 4.31 5.38 -7.62
C ASP A 59 4.98 4.32 -8.50
N ILE A 60 4.61 3.06 -8.30
CA ILE A 60 5.12 1.93 -9.09
C ILE A 60 4.71 2.08 -10.56
N ARG A 61 3.48 2.48 -10.85
CA ARG A 61 2.99 2.73 -12.21
C ARG A 61 3.85 3.75 -12.95
N ARG A 62 4.23 4.84 -12.27
CA ARG A 62 5.14 5.85 -12.85
C ARG A 62 6.51 5.26 -13.16
N GLY A 63 7.04 4.41 -12.30
CA GLY A 63 8.32 3.74 -12.51
C GLY A 63 8.28 2.72 -13.67
N VAL A 64 7.21 1.93 -13.76
CA VAL A 64 7.00 0.94 -14.83
C VAL A 64 6.87 1.65 -16.18
N ALA A 65 6.05 2.69 -16.29
CA ALA A 65 5.88 3.48 -17.52
C ALA A 65 7.22 4.13 -17.97
N ALA A 66 7.96 4.71 -17.04
CA ALA A 66 9.29 5.30 -17.34
C ALA A 66 10.29 4.23 -17.84
N SER A 67 10.24 3.03 -17.33
CA SER A 67 11.11 1.91 -17.76
C SER A 67 10.72 1.37 -19.14
N ALA A 68 9.43 1.48 -19.53
CA ALA A 68 8.93 1.10 -20.85
C ALA A 68 9.16 2.18 -21.91
N GLY A 69 9.66 3.37 -21.54
CA GLY A 69 9.82 4.51 -22.46
C GLY A 69 8.49 5.15 -22.86
N GLU A 70 7.42 4.92 -22.12
CA GLU A 70 6.10 5.49 -22.33
C GLU A 70 5.97 6.83 -21.60
N GLU A 71 5.45 7.87 -22.28
CA GLU A 71 5.12 9.12 -21.61
C GLU A 71 3.94 8.90 -20.64
N VAL A 72 4.16 9.25 -19.38
CA VAL A 72 3.14 9.18 -18.35
C VAL A 72 2.01 10.17 -18.69
N GLY A 73 0.93 9.67 -19.29
CA GLY A 73 -0.24 10.49 -19.63
C GLY A 73 -0.92 10.18 -20.97
N ALA A 74 -0.38 9.29 -21.81
CA ALA A 74 -0.86 9.11 -23.18
C ALA A 74 -1.99 8.10 -23.39
N ALA A 75 -2.41 7.33 -22.39
CA ALA A 75 -3.51 6.37 -22.54
C ALA A 75 -4.79 6.85 -21.84
N ALA A 76 -5.85 7.06 -22.62
CA ALA A 76 -7.19 7.32 -22.09
C ALA A 76 -7.69 6.09 -21.30
N PRO A 77 -8.42 6.30 -20.18
CA PRO A 77 -8.96 5.18 -19.40
C PRO A 77 -9.93 4.36 -20.26
N GLY A 78 -9.61 3.09 -20.52
CA GLY A 78 -10.54 2.13 -21.12
C GLY A 78 -10.12 1.50 -22.43
N GLU A 79 -8.90 1.63 -22.90
CA GLU A 79 -8.44 0.94 -24.12
C GLU A 79 -7.80 -0.42 -23.81
N GLY A 80 -8.61 -1.37 -23.43
CA GLY A 80 -8.49 -2.80 -23.70
C GLY A 80 -7.33 -3.56 -23.07
N ILE A 81 -6.74 -4.43 -23.85
CA ILE A 81 -5.75 -5.46 -23.45
C ILE A 81 -4.45 -4.86 -22.91
N TYR A 82 -4.04 -3.68 -23.37
CA TYR A 82 -2.86 -2.97 -22.86
C TYR A 82 -3.04 -2.49 -21.41
N ASP A 83 -4.26 -2.13 -21.01
CA ASP A 83 -4.54 -1.66 -19.64
C ASP A 83 -4.44 -2.81 -18.63
N ASP A 84 -4.87 -4.01 -18.98
CA ASP A 84 -4.79 -5.18 -18.11
C ASP A 84 -3.35 -5.69 -17.95
N ALA A 85 -2.60 -5.82 -19.04
CA ALA A 85 -1.20 -6.23 -18.99
C ALA A 85 -0.32 -5.22 -18.23
N HIS A 86 -0.56 -3.93 -18.44
CA HIS A 86 0.14 -2.88 -17.68
C HIS A 86 -0.23 -2.91 -16.20
N ARG A 87 -1.51 -3.16 -15.88
CA ARG A 87 -1.97 -3.32 -14.49
C ARG A 87 -1.31 -4.52 -13.83
N ASP A 88 -1.25 -5.65 -14.49
CA ASP A 88 -0.60 -6.85 -13.98
C ASP A 88 0.89 -6.60 -13.71
N ALA A 89 1.60 -5.95 -14.62
CA ALA A 89 3.01 -5.57 -14.44
C ALA A 89 3.22 -4.65 -13.20
N VAL A 90 2.30 -3.73 -12.94
CA VAL A 90 2.34 -2.88 -11.73
C VAL A 90 2.15 -3.72 -10.47
N TYR A 91 1.23 -4.68 -10.46
CA TYR A 91 1.05 -5.57 -9.31
C TYR A 91 2.23 -6.52 -9.12
N ASP A 92 2.79 -7.06 -10.19
CA ASP A 92 3.98 -7.92 -10.13
C ASP A 92 5.17 -7.16 -9.50
N GLU A 93 5.38 -5.91 -9.89
CA GLU A 93 6.43 -5.07 -9.31
C GLU A 93 6.13 -4.70 -7.85
N LEU A 94 4.86 -4.42 -7.50
CA LEU A 94 4.43 -4.19 -6.12
C LEU A 94 4.74 -5.40 -5.23
N ILE A 95 4.39 -6.59 -5.68
CA ILE A 95 4.64 -7.86 -4.98
C ILE A 95 6.14 -8.14 -4.88
N ARG A 96 6.90 -7.86 -5.95
CA ARG A 96 8.37 -8.03 -5.94
C ARG A 96 9.04 -7.14 -4.89
N GLN A 97 8.65 -5.87 -4.79
CA GLN A 97 9.19 -4.94 -3.79
C GLN A 97 8.79 -5.36 -2.37
N ALA A 98 7.52 -5.72 -2.16
CA ALA A 98 7.03 -6.20 -0.88
C ALA A 98 7.77 -7.47 -0.41
N ARG A 99 8.04 -8.42 -1.32
CA ARG A 99 8.82 -9.63 -1.02
C ARG A 99 10.20 -9.31 -0.46
N ILE A 100 10.88 -8.31 -1.00
CA ILE A 100 12.20 -7.90 -0.51
C ILE A 100 12.12 -7.41 0.94
N LEU A 101 11.12 -6.59 1.28
CA LEU A 101 10.94 -6.07 2.64
C LEU A 101 10.58 -7.20 3.61
N LEU A 102 9.58 -8.00 3.27
CA LEU A 102 9.13 -9.12 4.11
C LEU A 102 10.24 -10.13 4.36
N SER A 103 11.07 -10.43 3.34
CA SER A 103 12.23 -11.35 3.47
C SER A 103 13.30 -10.83 4.43
N ARG A 104 13.30 -9.53 4.71
CA ARG A 104 14.19 -8.89 5.71
C ARG A 104 13.55 -8.81 7.10
N GLY A 105 12.33 -9.33 7.26
CA GLY A 105 11.58 -9.21 8.50
C GLY A 105 10.91 -7.85 8.68
N GLU A 106 10.75 -7.06 7.62
CA GLU A 106 10.10 -5.75 7.64
C GLU A 106 8.62 -5.89 7.27
N SER A 107 7.73 -5.38 8.12
CA SER A 107 6.30 -5.28 7.80
C SER A 107 6.05 -4.21 6.74
N VAL A 108 5.04 -4.43 5.87
CA VAL A 108 4.75 -3.54 4.75
C VAL A 108 3.26 -3.32 4.53
N VAL A 109 2.89 -2.11 4.16
CA VAL A 109 1.54 -1.73 3.74
C VAL A 109 1.51 -1.56 2.22
N LEU A 110 0.58 -2.22 1.54
CA LEU A 110 0.38 -2.13 0.10
C LEU A 110 -0.90 -1.35 -0.21
N ASP A 111 -0.76 -0.13 -0.73
CA ASP A 111 -1.85 0.74 -1.17
C ASP A 111 -2.19 0.47 -2.64
N ALA A 112 -3.29 -0.26 -2.87
CA ALA A 112 -3.79 -0.59 -4.20
C ALA A 112 -5.32 -0.68 -4.23
N SER A 113 -5.91 -0.86 -5.40
CA SER A 113 -7.38 -1.01 -5.51
C SER A 113 -7.88 -2.36 -4.99
N TRP A 114 -7.12 -3.43 -5.18
CA TRP A 114 -7.42 -4.82 -4.81
C TRP A 114 -8.80 -5.32 -5.27
N THR A 115 -9.31 -4.77 -6.39
CA THR A 115 -10.64 -5.14 -6.92
C THR A 115 -10.66 -6.51 -7.58
N GLY A 116 -9.58 -6.90 -8.25
CA GLY A 116 -9.44 -8.20 -8.91
C GLY A 116 -9.15 -9.33 -7.93
N ALA A 117 -9.82 -10.47 -8.08
CA ALA A 117 -9.55 -11.67 -7.28
C ALA A 117 -8.12 -12.21 -7.51
N HIS A 118 -7.63 -12.10 -8.76
CA HIS A 118 -6.27 -12.49 -9.11
C HIS A 118 -5.23 -11.70 -8.29
N HIS A 119 -5.33 -10.37 -8.28
CA HIS A 119 -4.38 -9.53 -7.55
C HIS A 119 -4.42 -9.76 -6.04
N ARG A 120 -5.62 -9.98 -5.43
CA ARG A 120 -5.70 -10.35 -4.02
C ARG A 120 -5.00 -11.67 -3.72
N ARG A 121 -5.11 -12.64 -4.65
CA ARG A 121 -4.40 -13.91 -4.51
C ARG A 121 -2.89 -13.72 -4.48
N LEU A 122 -2.31 -12.85 -5.31
CA LEU A 122 -0.87 -12.52 -5.25
C LEU A 122 -0.44 -12.05 -3.85
N GLY A 123 -1.28 -11.25 -3.18
CA GLY A 123 -1.02 -10.83 -1.80
C GLY A 123 -1.09 -12.00 -0.80
N THR A 124 -2.08 -12.89 -0.96
CA THR A 124 -2.20 -14.08 -0.11
C THR A 124 -1.01 -15.02 -0.30
N ASP A 125 -0.68 -15.34 -1.55
CA ASP A 125 0.45 -16.21 -1.88
C ASP A 125 1.79 -15.65 -1.35
N LEU A 126 1.99 -14.32 -1.44
CA LEU A 126 3.15 -13.65 -0.87
C LEU A 126 3.22 -13.78 0.65
N ALA A 127 2.09 -13.61 1.34
CA ALA A 127 2.03 -13.75 2.80
C ALA A 127 2.38 -15.17 3.24
N GLU A 128 1.86 -16.19 2.53
CA GLU A 128 2.19 -17.60 2.76
C GLU A 128 3.67 -17.88 2.50
N GLU A 129 4.21 -17.42 1.37
CA GLU A 129 5.63 -17.59 0.99
C GLU A 129 6.59 -17.00 2.03
N THR A 130 6.24 -15.83 2.57
CA THR A 130 7.11 -15.09 3.51
C THR A 130 6.79 -15.32 4.98
N TYR A 131 5.80 -16.17 5.27
CA TYR A 131 5.29 -16.41 6.63
C TYR A 131 4.82 -15.13 7.33
N ALA A 132 4.39 -14.12 6.56
CA ALA A 132 3.85 -12.88 7.10
C ALA A 132 2.38 -13.04 7.50
N GLU A 133 1.98 -12.34 8.56
CA GLU A 133 0.57 -12.24 8.95
C GLU A 133 -0.15 -11.32 7.95
N LEU A 134 -1.11 -11.88 7.19
CA LEU A 134 -1.90 -11.11 6.23
C LEU A 134 -3.03 -10.34 6.93
N VAL A 135 -3.11 -9.04 6.65
CA VAL A 135 -4.20 -8.18 7.08
C VAL A 135 -4.81 -7.49 5.86
N GLU A 136 -6.09 -7.65 5.63
CA GLU A 136 -6.81 -6.99 4.53
C GLU A 136 -7.75 -5.91 5.07
N ILE A 137 -7.60 -4.67 4.57
CA ILE A 137 -8.41 -3.52 4.94
C ILE A 137 -9.13 -2.98 3.70
N ALA A 138 -10.46 -3.04 3.69
CA ALA A 138 -11.28 -2.49 2.61
C ALA A 138 -11.84 -1.12 2.98
N CYS A 139 -11.35 -0.06 2.33
CA CYS A 139 -11.87 1.29 2.50
C CYS A 139 -13.19 1.44 1.74
N ARG A 140 -14.29 1.62 2.47
CA ARG A 140 -15.63 1.82 1.93
C ARG A 140 -16.18 3.16 2.41
N PRO A 141 -16.05 4.22 1.61
CA PRO A 141 -16.57 5.52 2.02
C PRO A 141 -18.11 5.54 1.90
N ASP A 142 -18.71 6.43 2.64
CA ASP A 142 -20.09 6.85 2.40
C ASP A 142 -20.21 7.38 0.95
N PRO A 143 -21.15 6.87 0.13
CA PRO A 143 -21.30 7.27 -1.27
C PRO A 143 -21.46 8.78 -1.47
N SER A 144 -22.09 9.49 -0.53
CA SER A 144 -22.25 10.95 -0.58
C SER A 144 -20.91 11.68 -0.46
N LYS A 145 -20.06 11.25 0.47
CA LYS A 145 -18.75 11.87 0.73
C LYS A 145 -17.70 11.53 -0.35
N ASN A 146 -17.88 10.41 -1.06
CA ASN A 146 -16.94 9.99 -2.10
C ASN A 146 -17.02 10.93 -3.32
N LYS A 147 -18.22 11.31 -3.74
CA LYS A 147 -18.43 12.22 -4.87
C LYS A 147 -17.80 13.59 -4.62
N GLU A 148 -18.01 14.15 -3.44
CA GLU A 148 -17.43 15.43 -3.04
C GLU A 148 -15.89 15.41 -3.02
N ARG A 149 -15.30 14.34 -2.48
CA ARG A 149 -13.83 14.17 -2.44
C ARG A 149 -13.22 14.04 -3.84
N ILE A 150 -13.87 13.32 -4.75
CA ILE A 150 -13.42 13.18 -6.13
C ILE A 150 -13.53 14.53 -6.87
N ALA A 151 -14.63 15.25 -6.70
CA ALA A 151 -14.83 16.57 -7.29
C ALA A 151 -13.76 17.54 -6.81
N ARG A 152 -13.53 17.65 -5.50
CA ARG A 152 -12.50 18.54 -4.93
C ARG A 152 -11.11 18.24 -5.44
N ARG A 153 -10.71 16.96 -5.55
CA ARG A 153 -9.40 16.58 -6.12
C ARG A 153 -9.23 16.98 -7.58
N ARG A 154 -10.30 16.92 -8.37
CA ARG A 154 -10.28 17.38 -9.77
C ARG A 154 -10.10 18.89 -9.84
N GLU A 155 -10.78 19.65 -9.01
CA GLU A 155 -10.65 21.11 -8.92
C GLU A 155 -9.23 21.50 -8.49
N GLU A 156 -8.68 20.88 -7.46
CA GLU A 156 -7.31 21.12 -6.97
C GLU A 156 -6.26 20.78 -8.05
N ALA A 157 -6.44 19.71 -8.83
CA ALA A 157 -5.55 19.34 -9.92
C ALA A 157 -5.62 20.33 -11.09
N THR A 158 -6.81 20.84 -11.42
CA THR A 158 -7.03 21.84 -12.47
C THR A 158 -6.40 23.17 -12.06
N THR A 159 -6.59 23.60 -10.81
CA THR A 159 -6.02 24.84 -10.27
C THR A 159 -4.49 24.83 -10.26
N ASN A 160 -3.88 23.66 -9.93
CA ASN A 160 -2.42 23.51 -9.99
C ASN A 160 -1.88 23.50 -11.44
N SER A 161 -2.66 23.03 -12.41
CA SER A 161 -2.29 23.08 -13.84
C SER A 161 -2.32 24.52 -14.36
N ASP A 162 -3.33 25.31 -13.96
CA ASP A 162 -3.48 26.70 -14.38
C ASP A 162 -2.40 27.61 -13.75
N ALA A 163 -2.02 27.35 -12.48
CA ALA A 163 -0.94 28.08 -11.82
C ALA A 163 0.43 27.87 -12.47
N THR A 164 0.67 26.71 -13.10
CA THR A 164 1.91 26.44 -13.86
C THR A 164 1.92 27.12 -15.22
N ALA A 165 0.77 27.29 -15.86
CA ALA A 165 0.66 27.98 -17.14
C ALA A 165 0.87 29.52 -17.02
N GLU A 166 0.33 30.13 -15.96
CA GLU A 166 0.52 31.58 -15.70
C GLU A 166 1.95 31.95 -15.31
N THR A 167 2.72 31.01 -14.72
CA THR A 167 4.11 31.27 -14.29
C THR A 167 5.08 31.31 -15.50
N VAL A 168 4.72 30.71 -16.63
CA VAL A 168 5.56 30.65 -17.83
C VAL A 168 5.41 31.95 -18.66
N ASP A 169 4.26 32.61 -18.60
CA ASP A 169 4.01 33.86 -19.37
C ASP A 169 4.63 35.12 -18.73
N HIS A 170 5.18 35.06 -17.52
CA HIS A 170 5.82 36.20 -16.86
C HIS A 170 7.36 36.20 -16.90
N LEU A 171 7.99 35.29 -17.64
CA LEU A 171 9.46 35.22 -17.82
C LEU A 171 9.90 35.35 -19.31
N GLY A 172 9.09 35.95 -20.16
CA GLY A 172 9.42 36.29 -21.54
C GLY A 172 9.76 37.76 -21.68
#